data_0a7e1788093dd1b877632ce3b3748657
#
_entry.id   0a7e1788093dd1b877632ce3b3748657
#
_cell.length_a   1.000
_cell.length_b   1.000
_cell.length_c   1.000
_cell.angle_alpha   90.00
_cell.angle_beta   90.00
_cell.angle_gamma   90.00
#
_symmetry.space_group_name_H-M   'P 1'
#
loop_
_entity.id
_entity.type
_entity.pdbx_description
1 polymer ?
#
loop_
_entity_poly.entity_id
_entity_poly.type
_entity_poly.pdbx_seq_one_letter_code
_entity_poly.pdbx_strand_id
1 'polypeptide(L)'
;MLYRFIFLLITFSFLSACGGGGGGSNVQPTTYPSITLTTSATSVAENSGTTITLTATASKIADEDIVITLASSGTADNGTDYSSLGGQTITISAGATTGTITGTPTDDSTYEGSETATISISTVVGASATENGTQSVLITITDDESAPTVSLATSASSVYDNGSSLTLTATSTQASQEAITVFIATSGTATEGTDYATISNITIAVGETTGTVTFNPTSDTVNEGSETATVSISSVSGADSTTSGTTSVTITINEYALRTGATFVEGTTDEQNTIKNRSTWTAIEAGGATHPYEQMGIHKVQSFTDGTNNLTGVGQTIHIADWYCDTTHDIYDNKTITNLDNGDAGESTFGAATSSNNHCQGVAMFAAGDIGARSGVAPDAELVLSSIPDFEGSNEGDDYARDLDAARVLGAIASNQSWGYSSGGTSYSLSEFNAAIAGSGQSNAEGLANVMHNSPSGQALTDVNTYITALNNFESSGVVVWSAGNDSGEADAGVMAALPELFPSLGEAWIVANMVQYTGDSDLSNATSSEFTLRGNKCGSTKEYCLSVDGWGAYQATYVDNGVSKYNTTGSAGSSWSAPMVSGGVALMSQAFPNHTPEQLVDRILASANNVWF
;
A
#
# COMPACT_ATOMS: atom_id res chain seq x y z
N MET A 1 -12.55 -28.09 -40.52
CA MET A 1 -13.63 -28.26 -41.54
C MET A 1 -13.12 -27.63 -42.84
N LEU A 2 -12.93 -28.47 -43.85
CA LEU A 2 -12.21 -28.18 -45.09
C LEU A 2 -13.19 -27.56 -46.11
N TYR A 3 -13.02 -26.31 -46.50
CA TYR A 3 -13.74 -25.74 -47.65
C TYR A 3 -12.85 -25.73 -48.89
N ARG A 4 -13.20 -26.57 -49.83
CA ARG A 4 -12.66 -26.61 -51.20
C ARG A 4 -13.36 -25.54 -52.04
N PHE A 5 -12.58 -24.61 -52.62
CA PHE A 5 -13.09 -23.78 -53.71
C PHE A 5 -12.85 -24.48 -55.04
N ILE A 6 -13.95 -24.64 -55.79
CA ILE A 6 -13.96 -25.18 -57.16
C ILE A 6 -13.73 -24.04 -58.12
N PHE A 7 -12.62 -24.13 -58.92
CA PHE A 7 -12.40 -23.27 -60.06
C PHE A 7 -13.26 -23.75 -61.23
N LEU A 8 -14.15 -22.87 -61.71
CA LEU A 8 -14.92 -23.10 -62.93
C LEU A 8 -14.17 -22.47 -64.12
N LEU A 9 -13.62 -23.35 -65.00
CA LEU A 9 -12.93 -22.96 -66.22
C LEU A 9 -13.99 -22.80 -67.32
N ILE A 10 -14.25 -21.56 -67.77
CA ILE A 10 -15.10 -21.29 -68.95
C ILE A 10 -14.21 -21.14 -70.15
N THR A 11 -14.24 -22.13 -71.03
CA THR A 11 -13.62 -22.08 -72.36
C THR A 11 -14.55 -21.39 -73.35
N PHE A 12 -14.10 -20.25 -73.89
CA PHE A 12 -14.77 -19.63 -75.04
C PHE A 12 -14.14 -20.15 -76.33
N SER A 13 -14.97 -20.76 -77.13
CA SER A 13 -14.61 -21.20 -78.50
C SER A 13 -14.75 -20.04 -79.49
N PHE A 14 -13.67 -19.71 -80.22
CA PHE A 14 -13.71 -18.76 -81.31
C PHE A 14 -14.31 -19.37 -82.57
N LEU A 15 -15.30 -18.72 -83.08
CA LEU A 15 -15.82 -18.99 -84.43
C LEU A 15 -15.25 -17.94 -85.37
N SER A 16 -14.45 -18.40 -86.33
CA SER A 16 -13.90 -17.61 -87.42
C SER A 16 -14.98 -17.41 -88.46
N ALA A 17 -15.28 -16.17 -88.83
CA ALA A 17 -15.99 -15.84 -90.05
C ALA A 17 -15.17 -14.82 -90.87
N CYS A 18 -14.77 -15.23 -92.01
CA CYS A 18 -14.09 -14.45 -93.04
C CYS A 18 -15.09 -13.69 -93.90
N GLY A 19 -14.81 -12.42 -94.21
CA GLY A 19 -15.60 -11.65 -95.16
C GLY A 19 -15.10 -10.25 -95.37
N GLY A 20 -14.43 -10.01 -96.50
CA GLY A 20 -13.62 -8.97 -96.98
C GLY A 20 -14.12 -7.55 -97.16
N GLY A 21 -13.17 -6.67 -97.45
CA GLY A 21 -13.35 -5.46 -98.25
C GLY A 21 -13.02 -4.14 -97.64
N GLY A 22 -11.86 -3.62 -97.91
CA GLY A 22 -11.60 -2.24 -98.35
C GLY A 22 -11.63 -1.07 -97.37
N GLY A 23 -10.50 -0.43 -97.31
CA GLY A 23 -10.41 0.94 -96.80
C GLY A 23 -9.32 1.12 -95.74
N GLY A 24 -8.08 1.28 -96.14
CA GLY A 24 -6.99 1.60 -95.20
C GLY A 24 -7.14 3.00 -94.60
N SER A 25 -7.50 3.03 -93.39
CA SER A 25 -7.10 4.11 -92.48
C SER A 25 -6.08 3.49 -91.54
N ASN A 26 -4.87 3.91 -91.66
CA ASN A 26 -3.84 3.63 -90.65
C ASN A 26 -4.26 4.28 -89.37
N VAL A 27 -5.19 3.63 -88.66
CA VAL A 27 -5.37 3.99 -87.27
C VAL A 27 -4.18 3.38 -86.55
N GLN A 28 -3.19 4.20 -86.32
CA GLN A 28 -2.10 3.87 -85.42
C GLN A 28 -2.76 3.54 -84.09
N PRO A 29 -2.52 2.38 -83.47
CA PRO A 29 -3.16 2.07 -82.19
C PRO A 29 -2.80 3.17 -81.22
N THR A 30 -3.81 3.91 -80.77
CA THR A 30 -3.66 4.89 -79.71
C THR A 30 -3.27 4.15 -78.45
N THR A 31 -1.95 4.02 -78.25
CA THR A 31 -1.48 3.45 -76.95
C THR A 31 -1.68 4.47 -75.91
N TYR A 32 -2.55 4.19 -74.94
CA TYR A 32 -2.82 5.05 -73.74
C TYR A 32 -1.63 5.02 -72.77
N PRO A 33 -1.44 6.01 -71.89
CA PRO A 33 -0.41 5.96 -70.86
C PRO A 33 -0.64 4.77 -69.91
N SER A 34 0.43 4.03 -69.65
CA SER A 34 0.45 3.05 -68.57
C SER A 34 1.23 3.60 -67.37
N ILE A 35 0.69 3.40 -66.18
CA ILE A 35 1.21 3.98 -64.92
C ILE A 35 1.98 2.93 -64.14
N THR A 36 3.18 3.28 -63.69
CA THR A 36 3.98 2.51 -62.73
C THR A 36 4.14 3.31 -61.44
N LEU A 37 4.25 2.62 -60.31
CA LEU A 37 4.47 3.19 -58.99
C LEU A 37 5.82 2.73 -58.45
N THR A 38 6.63 3.68 -57.95
CA THR A 38 7.91 3.40 -57.30
C THR A 38 8.04 4.17 -56.00
N THR A 39 8.94 3.70 -55.13
CA THR A 39 9.26 4.36 -53.85
C THR A 39 10.74 4.74 -53.81
N SER A 40 11.08 5.85 -53.12
CA SER A 40 12.46 6.28 -52.89
C SER A 40 13.22 5.38 -51.91
N ALA A 41 12.52 4.65 -51.06
CA ALA A 41 13.09 3.71 -50.10
C ALA A 41 12.14 2.52 -49.86
N THR A 42 12.71 1.35 -49.64
CA THR A 42 11.98 0.12 -49.26
C THR A 42 12.06 -0.19 -47.76
N SER A 43 12.86 0.58 -47.01
CA SER A 43 12.95 0.52 -45.56
C SER A 43 13.29 1.91 -45.01
N VAL A 44 12.76 2.26 -43.87
CA VAL A 44 12.98 3.51 -43.17
C VAL A 44 12.84 3.26 -41.66
N ALA A 45 13.73 3.89 -40.88
CA ALA A 45 13.55 3.89 -39.41
C ALA A 45 12.55 4.97 -39.04
N GLU A 46 11.70 4.71 -38.03
CA GLU A 46 10.64 5.63 -37.63
C GLU A 46 11.20 6.95 -37.08
N ASN A 47 12.30 6.90 -36.30
CA ASN A 47 12.98 8.07 -35.74
C ASN A 47 13.82 8.86 -36.78
N SER A 48 13.91 8.39 -38.02
CA SER A 48 14.82 8.98 -39.00
C SER A 48 14.40 10.37 -39.49
N GLY A 49 13.12 10.72 -39.34
CA GLY A 49 12.53 11.92 -39.99
C GLY A 49 12.64 11.93 -41.51
N THR A 50 13.01 10.78 -42.11
CA THR A 50 13.27 10.64 -43.55
C THR A 50 11.94 10.62 -44.30
N THR A 51 11.78 11.54 -45.23
CA THR A 51 10.64 11.58 -46.14
C THR A 51 10.74 10.50 -47.20
N ILE A 52 9.74 9.63 -47.31
CA ILE A 52 9.59 8.67 -48.42
C ILE A 52 8.83 9.35 -49.54
N THR A 53 9.35 9.26 -50.74
CA THR A 53 8.70 9.78 -51.95
C THR A 53 8.14 8.63 -52.77
N LEU A 54 6.83 8.64 -53.00
CA LEU A 54 6.19 7.76 -53.98
C LEU A 54 6.10 8.51 -55.30
N THR A 55 6.52 7.85 -56.36
CA THR A 55 6.54 8.42 -57.73
C THR A 55 5.67 7.57 -58.66
N ALA A 56 4.62 8.17 -59.17
CA ALA A 56 3.88 7.60 -60.28
C ALA A 56 4.49 8.07 -61.61
N THR A 57 4.78 7.13 -62.51
CA THR A 57 5.38 7.41 -63.84
C THR A 57 4.46 6.93 -64.93
N ALA A 58 4.08 7.83 -65.83
CA ALA A 58 3.35 7.50 -67.08
C ALA A 58 4.32 7.12 -68.16
N SER A 59 4.05 6.08 -68.94
CA SER A 59 4.85 5.57 -70.03
C SER A 59 4.99 6.59 -71.18
N LYS A 60 4.18 7.62 -71.23
CA LYS A 60 4.19 8.75 -72.16
C LYS A 60 3.43 9.97 -71.64
N ILE A 61 3.71 11.12 -72.23
CA ILE A 61 3.05 12.39 -71.94
C ILE A 61 1.58 12.31 -72.34
N ALA A 62 0.72 12.91 -71.54
CA ALA A 62 -0.71 13.11 -71.79
C ALA A 62 -1.04 14.61 -71.89
N ASP A 63 -2.10 14.95 -72.64
CA ASP A 63 -2.57 16.32 -72.81
C ASP A 63 -3.53 16.78 -71.65
N GLU A 64 -3.88 15.88 -70.74
CA GLU A 64 -4.70 16.16 -69.60
C GLU A 64 -4.08 15.51 -68.34
N ASP A 65 -4.47 15.99 -67.16
CA ASP A 65 -4.00 15.46 -65.89
C ASP A 65 -4.41 13.99 -65.72
N ILE A 66 -3.49 13.19 -65.15
CA ILE A 66 -3.76 11.82 -64.70
C ILE A 66 -3.75 11.80 -63.18
N VAL A 67 -4.88 11.42 -62.58
CA VAL A 67 -5.05 11.32 -61.11
C VAL A 67 -5.01 9.85 -60.69
N ILE A 68 -4.08 9.52 -59.83
CA ILE A 68 -3.83 8.18 -59.28
C ILE A 68 -4.24 8.17 -57.82
N THR A 69 -5.25 7.42 -57.45
CA THR A 69 -5.62 7.24 -56.04
C THR A 69 -4.88 6.06 -55.47
N LEU A 70 -4.35 6.22 -54.24
CA LEU A 70 -3.58 5.20 -53.55
C LEU A 70 -4.48 4.44 -52.55
N ALA A 71 -4.09 3.19 -52.27
CA ALA A 71 -4.61 2.39 -51.16
C ALA A 71 -3.42 1.91 -50.32
N SER A 72 -3.64 1.72 -49.01
CA SER A 72 -2.66 1.19 -48.09
C SER A 72 -3.14 -0.12 -47.47
N SER A 73 -2.20 -0.99 -47.13
CA SER A 73 -2.39 -2.23 -46.37
C SER A 73 -1.05 -2.64 -45.77
N GLY A 74 -1.05 -3.57 -44.83
CA GLY A 74 0.16 -4.03 -44.15
C GLY A 74 -0.09 -4.10 -42.65
N THR A 75 0.96 -4.22 -41.86
CA THR A 75 0.91 -4.21 -40.41
C THR A 75 0.97 -2.79 -39.84
N ALA A 76 1.70 -1.89 -40.51
CA ALA A 76 1.74 -0.48 -40.12
C ALA A 76 0.42 0.24 -40.40
N ASP A 77 -0.08 0.99 -39.44
CA ASP A 77 -1.33 1.71 -39.51
C ASP A 77 -1.20 3.05 -40.22
N ASN A 78 -1.99 3.20 -41.28
CA ASN A 78 -1.98 4.39 -42.13
C ASN A 78 -2.49 5.62 -41.36
N GLY A 79 -1.64 6.58 -41.10
CA GLY A 79 -1.91 7.81 -40.39
C GLY A 79 -1.55 7.79 -38.92
N THR A 80 -1.12 6.65 -38.38
CA THR A 80 -0.55 6.48 -37.05
C THR A 80 0.96 6.31 -37.15
N ASP A 81 1.42 5.22 -37.77
CA ASP A 81 2.84 4.85 -37.86
C ASP A 81 3.55 5.56 -38.98
N TYR A 82 2.80 6.12 -39.89
CA TYR A 82 3.29 7.00 -40.95
C TYR A 82 2.21 7.98 -41.41
N SER A 83 2.62 9.11 -41.98
CA SER A 83 1.68 10.09 -42.51
C SER A 83 0.78 9.45 -43.57
N SER A 84 -0.54 9.71 -43.45
CA SER A 84 -1.56 9.05 -44.25
C SER A 84 -1.32 9.15 -45.76
N LEU A 85 -1.10 8.01 -46.42
CA LEU A 85 -0.94 7.87 -47.86
C LEU A 85 -2.13 7.15 -48.50
N GLY A 86 -2.84 6.28 -47.76
CA GLY A 86 -4.04 5.61 -48.24
C GLY A 86 -5.18 6.58 -48.49
N GLY A 87 -5.80 6.49 -49.67
CA GLY A 87 -6.85 7.42 -50.09
C GLY A 87 -6.36 8.77 -50.64
N GLN A 88 -5.06 9.03 -50.55
CA GLN A 88 -4.42 10.22 -51.19
C GLN A 88 -4.27 10.05 -52.70
N THR A 89 -4.00 11.14 -53.36
CA THR A 89 -3.83 11.11 -54.84
C THR A 89 -2.46 11.64 -55.26
N ILE A 90 -1.91 11.02 -56.29
CA ILE A 90 -0.79 11.56 -57.07
C ILE A 90 -1.35 12.10 -58.38
N THR A 91 -1.06 13.36 -58.71
CA THR A 91 -1.43 13.94 -60.00
C THR A 91 -0.21 14.05 -60.88
N ILE A 92 -0.27 13.45 -62.06
CA ILE A 92 0.68 13.71 -63.17
C ILE A 92 0.03 14.77 -64.02
N SER A 93 0.58 16.00 -64.00
CA SER A 93 0.01 17.11 -64.71
C SER A 93 0.14 16.95 -66.24
N ALA A 94 -0.78 17.54 -66.98
CA ALA A 94 -0.70 17.59 -68.47
C ALA A 94 0.69 18.08 -68.91
N GLY A 95 1.27 17.36 -69.83
CA GLY A 95 2.63 17.63 -70.30
C GLY A 95 3.79 17.02 -69.51
N ALA A 96 3.49 16.45 -68.35
CA ALA A 96 4.46 15.75 -67.51
C ALA A 96 4.40 14.21 -67.67
N THR A 97 5.43 13.53 -67.22
CA THR A 97 5.49 12.05 -67.17
C THR A 97 5.54 11.51 -65.72
N THR A 98 5.68 12.39 -64.73
CA THR A 98 5.80 11.97 -63.34
C THR A 98 4.96 12.86 -62.42
N GLY A 99 4.44 12.28 -61.38
CA GLY A 99 3.84 12.94 -60.23
C GLY A 99 4.34 12.27 -58.95
N THR A 100 4.35 13.00 -57.85
CA THR A 100 4.86 12.49 -56.56
C THR A 100 3.97 12.85 -55.41
N ILE A 101 4.03 12.03 -54.38
CA ILE A 101 3.51 12.33 -53.02
C ILE A 101 4.58 11.89 -52.03
N THR A 102 4.61 12.54 -50.89
CA THR A 102 5.56 12.22 -49.81
C THR A 102 4.84 11.79 -48.54
N GLY A 103 5.44 10.85 -47.84
CA GLY A 103 5.05 10.41 -46.48
C GLY A 103 6.26 10.34 -45.59
N THR A 104 6.05 10.53 -44.30
CA THR A 104 7.09 10.39 -43.27
C THR A 104 6.64 9.35 -42.25
N PRO A 105 7.54 8.49 -41.75
CA PRO A 105 7.23 7.67 -40.58
C PRO A 105 6.95 8.57 -39.38
N THR A 106 6.22 8.05 -38.42
CA THR A 106 5.90 8.72 -37.13
C THR A 106 6.74 8.05 -36.08
N ASP A 107 7.49 8.83 -35.33
CA ASP A 107 8.35 8.43 -34.22
C ASP A 107 7.55 8.48 -32.90
N ASP A 108 7.55 7.41 -32.08
CA ASP A 108 6.97 7.42 -30.76
C ASP A 108 7.89 6.72 -29.74
N SER A 109 7.41 6.11 -28.69
CA SER A 109 8.21 5.44 -27.64
C SER A 109 7.66 4.06 -27.28
N THR A 110 6.81 3.53 -28.11
CA THR A 110 6.17 2.23 -27.93
C THR A 110 6.87 1.20 -28.80
N TYR A 111 7.29 0.08 -28.23
CA TYR A 111 7.84 -1.00 -29.03
C TYR A 111 6.74 -1.65 -29.88
N GLU A 112 6.88 -1.59 -31.18
CA GLU A 112 5.94 -2.15 -32.15
C GLU A 112 6.57 -3.30 -32.97
N GLY A 113 7.92 -3.34 -33.01
CA GLY A 113 8.69 -4.17 -33.91
C GLY A 113 8.68 -3.62 -35.31
N SER A 114 9.36 -4.34 -36.23
CA SER A 114 9.38 -3.88 -37.62
C SER A 114 8.06 -4.17 -38.34
N GLU A 115 7.47 -3.15 -38.88
CA GLU A 115 6.19 -3.19 -39.58
C GLU A 115 6.28 -2.99 -41.08
N THR A 116 5.20 -3.23 -41.80
CA THR A 116 5.13 -3.10 -43.24
C THR A 116 3.96 -2.24 -43.68
N ALA A 117 4.26 -1.28 -44.58
CA ALA A 117 3.25 -0.53 -45.33
C ALA A 117 3.31 -0.94 -46.79
N THR A 118 2.25 -1.50 -47.33
CA THR A 118 2.09 -1.79 -48.76
C THR A 118 1.20 -0.72 -49.38
N ILE A 119 1.75 0.12 -50.23
CA ILE A 119 1.00 1.17 -50.93
C ILE A 119 0.80 0.73 -52.38
N SER A 120 -0.45 0.72 -52.81
CA SER A 120 -0.88 0.27 -54.13
C SER A 120 -1.69 1.34 -54.87
N ILE A 121 -1.78 1.21 -56.20
CA ILE A 121 -2.73 2.00 -56.98
C ILE A 121 -4.13 1.41 -56.79
N SER A 122 -5.09 2.24 -56.35
CA SER A 122 -6.49 1.89 -56.26
C SER A 122 -7.29 2.25 -57.50
N THR A 123 -7.04 3.46 -58.06
CA THR A 123 -7.67 3.89 -59.31
C THR A 123 -6.75 4.80 -60.09
N VAL A 124 -6.93 4.81 -61.42
CA VAL A 124 -6.29 5.75 -62.35
C VAL A 124 -7.38 6.42 -63.16
N VAL A 125 -7.41 7.76 -63.19
CA VAL A 125 -8.41 8.57 -63.90
C VAL A 125 -7.72 9.65 -64.71
N GLY A 126 -8.15 9.88 -65.97
CA GLY A 126 -7.58 10.86 -66.92
C GLY A 126 -6.79 10.23 -68.02
N ALA A 127 -6.73 10.88 -69.17
CA ALA A 127 -5.97 10.50 -70.39
C ALA A 127 -6.23 9.05 -70.89
N SER A 128 -7.33 8.42 -70.50
CA SER A 128 -7.54 6.98 -70.71
C SER A 128 -6.38 6.12 -70.21
N ALA A 129 -5.64 6.62 -69.23
CA ALA A 129 -4.51 5.93 -68.62
C ALA A 129 -4.96 4.69 -67.84
N THR A 130 -4.09 3.69 -67.79
CA THR A 130 -4.33 2.45 -67.04
C THR A 130 -3.11 2.10 -66.18
N GLU A 131 -3.33 1.34 -65.14
CA GLU A 131 -2.22 0.75 -64.37
C GLU A 131 -1.45 -0.25 -65.22
N ASN A 132 -0.12 -0.27 -65.12
CA ASN A 132 0.77 -1.22 -65.82
C ASN A 132 0.85 -2.56 -65.06
N GLY A 133 -0.17 -3.38 -65.16
CA GLY A 133 -0.38 -4.51 -64.26
C GLY A 133 -0.68 -4.01 -62.83
N THR A 134 -0.66 -4.89 -61.85
CA THR A 134 -0.84 -4.49 -60.44
C THR A 134 0.42 -3.80 -59.94
N GLN A 135 0.29 -2.54 -59.54
CA GLN A 135 1.41 -1.73 -59.03
C GLN A 135 1.28 -1.55 -57.54
N SER A 136 2.28 -2.02 -56.81
CA SER A 136 2.41 -1.80 -55.37
C SER A 136 3.86 -1.66 -54.97
N VAL A 137 4.11 -0.94 -53.89
CA VAL A 137 5.41 -0.81 -53.26
C VAL A 137 5.29 -1.26 -51.81
N LEU A 138 6.27 -2.03 -51.36
CA LEU A 138 6.39 -2.45 -49.97
C LEU A 138 7.46 -1.59 -49.30
N ILE A 139 7.12 -1.05 -48.13
CA ILE A 139 8.01 -0.25 -47.32
C ILE A 139 8.00 -0.92 -45.93
N THR A 140 9.18 -1.21 -45.40
CA THR A 140 9.36 -1.66 -44.02
C THR A 140 9.68 -0.44 -43.18
N ILE A 141 8.90 -0.21 -42.12
CA ILE A 141 9.18 0.76 -41.06
C ILE A 141 9.88 -0.02 -39.97
N THR A 142 11.08 0.39 -39.61
CA THR A 142 11.84 -0.26 -38.53
C THR A 142 11.73 0.57 -37.27
N ASP A 143 11.26 -0.07 -36.23
CA ASP A 143 11.19 0.40 -34.87
C ASP A 143 12.61 0.68 -34.35
N ASP A 144 12.83 1.75 -33.63
CA ASP A 144 14.12 2.06 -33.02
C ASP A 144 14.11 1.77 -31.48
N GLU A 145 12.96 1.44 -30.92
CA GLU A 145 12.86 0.90 -29.60
C GLU A 145 13.42 -0.53 -29.54
N SER A 146 14.06 -0.83 -28.43
CA SER A 146 14.55 -2.19 -28.17
C SER A 146 13.41 -3.07 -27.66
N ALA A 147 13.38 -4.33 -28.07
CA ALA A 147 12.41 -5.28 -27.52
C ALA A 147 12.36 -5.24 -25.97
N PRO A 148 11.17 -5.24 -25.36
CA PRO A 148 11.00 -5.11 -23.93
C PRO A 148 11.72 -6.20 -23.13
N THR A 149 12.25 -5.84 -21.98
CA THR A 149 12.73 -6.83 -21.02
C THR A 149 11.90 -6.77 -19.74
N VAL A 150 11.60 -7.93 -19.17
CA VAL A 150 10.67 -8.05 -18.03
C VAL A 150 11.41 -8.51 -16.79
N SER A 151 11.14 -7.86 -15.67
CA SER A 151 11.58 -8.21 -14.31
C SER A 151 10.38 -8.46 -13.39
N LEU A 152 10.64 -9.11 -12.24
CA LEU A 152 9.64 -9.46 -11.24
C LEU A 152 10.02 -8.86 -9.89
N ALA A 153 9.04 -8.32 -9.18
CA ALA A 153 9.18 -7.83 -7.81
C ALA A 153 8.01 -8.29 -6.93
N THR A 154 8.19 -8.24 -5.62
CA THR A 154 7.13 -8.47 -4.63
C THR A 154 7.03 -7.25 -3.70
N SER A 155 5.84 -6.97 -3.17
CA SER A 155 5.59 -5.87 -2.23
C SER A 155 6.26 -6.08 -0.86
N ALA A 156 6.51 -7.35 -0.48
CA ALA A 156 7.30 -7.70 0.71
C ALA A 156 8.00 -9.05 0.52
N SER A 157 9.07 -9.30 1.29
CA SER A 157 9.83 -10.55 1.26
C SER A 157 9.33 -11.60 2.26
N SER A 158 8.38 -11.23 3.12
CA SER A 158 7.76 -12.17 4.06
C SER A 158 6.29 -11.82 4.31
N VAL A 159 5.54 -12.81 4.75
CA VAL A 159 4.13 -12.70 5.12
C VAL A 159 3.84 -13.81 6.14
N TYR A 160 2.85 -13.60 7.02
CA TYR A 160 2.30 -14.69 7.84
C TYR A 160 1.29 -15.50 7.02
N ASP A 161 1.13 -16.79 7.35
CA ASP A 161 0.14 -17.66 6.71
C ASP A 161 -1.29 -17.12 6.82
N ASN A 162 -1.61 -16.39 7.90
CA ASN A 162 -2.88 -15.67 8.11
C ASN A 162 -2.80 -14.16 7.76
N GLY A 163 -1.70 -13.71 7.18
CA GLY A 163 -1.46 -12.30 6.86
C GLY A 163 -2.18 -11.81 5.61
N SER A 164 -2.05 -10.52 5.35
CA SER A 164 -2.60 -9.90 4.14
C SER A 164 -1.86 -10.36 2.89
N SER A 165 -2.55 -10.35 1.77
CA SER A 165 -1.98 -10.71 0.46
C SER A 165 -0.84 -9.78 0.07
N LEU A 166 0.19 -10.33 -0.58
CA LEU A 166 1.25 -9.56 -1.22
C LEU A 166 0.94 -9.34 -2.71
N THR A 167 1.52 -8.30 -3.27
CA THR A 167 1.44 -8.02 -4.71
C THR A 167 2.72 -8.43 -5.40
N LEU A 168 2.62 -9.28 -6.41
CA LEU A 168 3.69 -9.57 -7.36
C LEU A 168 3.52 -8.63 -8.56
N THR A 169 4.58 -7.92 -8.93
CA THR A 169 4.57 -6.97 -10.03
C THR A 169 5.60 -7.38 -11.08
N ALA A 170 5.14 -7.62 -12.30
CA ALA A 170 6.00 -7.72 -13.46
C ALA A 170 6.16 -6.32 -14.08
N THR A 171 7.40 -5.91 -14.33
CA THR A 171 7.72 -4.60 -14.91
C THR A 171 8.47 -4.80 -16.23
N SER A 172 7.95 -4.20 -17.29
CA SER A 172 8.57 -4.07 -18.60
C SER A 172 9.43 -2.81 -18.68
N THR A 173 10.54 -2.87 -19.39
CA THR A 173 11.42 -1.70 -19.62
C THR A 173 10.76 -0.60 -20.44
N GLN A 174 9.74 -0.96 -21.23
CA GLN A 174 8.98 -0.02 -22.06
C GLN A 174 7.60 -0.56 -22.43
N ALA A 175 6.72 0.32 -22.85
CA ALA A 175 5.41 -0.03 -23.38
C ALA A 175 5.55 -0.76 -24.74
N SER A 176 4.56 -1.59 -25.08
CA SER A 176 4.53 -2.28 -26.39
C SER A 176 3.11 -2.29 -26.97
N GLN A 177 3.01 -2.39 -28.27
CA GLN A 177 1.75 -2.50 -29.00
C GLN A 177 1.12 -3.91 -28.88
N GLU A 178 1.88 -4.89 -28.39
CA GLU A 178 1.42 -6.23 -28.10
C GLU A 178 1.46 -6.49 -26.58
N ALA A 179 0.43 -7.14 -26.04
CA ALA A 179 0.41 -7.52 -24.63
C ALA A 179 1.48 -8.57 -24.31
N ILE A 180 2.19 -8.40 -23.19
CA ILE A 180 3.20 -9.35 -22.73
C ILE A 180 2.59 -10.28 -21.69
N THR A 181 2.65 -11.58 -21.91
CA THR A 181 2.28 -12.60 -20.93
C THR A 181 3.52 -13.11 -20.23
N VAL A 182 3.56 -12.99 -18.90
CA VAL A 182 4.63 -13.47 -18.04
C VAL A 182 4.17 -14.78 -17.39
N PHE A 183 4.78 -15.88 -17.77
CA PHE A 183 4.49 -17.19 -17.23
C PHE A 183 5.22 -17.40 -15.91
N ILE A 184 4.48 -17.73 -14.87
CA ILE A 184 5.00 -17.91 -13.52
C ILE A 184 5.29 -19.40 -13.27
N ALA A 185 6.35 -19.65 -12.53
CA ALA A 185 6.66 -20.94 -11.92
C ALA A 185 6.96 -20.74 -10.44
N THR A 186 6.54 -21.69 -9.63
CA THR A 186 6.71 -21.70 -8.18
C THR A 186 7.63 -22.83 -7.74
N SER A 187 8.36 -22.62 -6.66
CA SER A 187 9.19 -23.61 -5.98
C SER A 187 9.44 -23.17 -4.53
N GLY A 188 10.11 -24.00 -3.74
CA GLY A 188 10.41 -23.68 -2.34
C GLY A 188 9.98 -24.81 -1.42
N THR A 189 9.91 -24.54 -0.12
CA THR A 189 9.40 -25.50 0.86
C THR A 189 7.88 -25.43 0.99
N ALA A 190 7.30 -24.21 0.82
CA ALA A 190 5.86 -24.00 0.81
C ALA A 190 5.21 -24.62 -0.44
N THR A 191 4.06 -25.23 -0.27
CA THR A 191 3.31 -25.98 -1.30
C THR A 191 2.16 -25.13 -1.86
N GLU A 192 2.18 -24.87 -3.15
CA GLU A 192 1.10 -24.16 -3.84
C GLU A 192 -0.23 -24.93 -3.74
N GLY A 193 -1.30 -24.22 -3.39
CA GLY A 193 -2.62 -24.79 -3.16
C GLY A 193 -2.88 -25.28 -1.76
N THR A 194 -1.84 -25.35 -0.92
CA THR A 194 -1.92 -25.67 0.52
C THR A 194 -1.56 -24.43 1.34
N ASP A 195 -0.31 -23.97 1.23
CA ASP A 195 0.24 -22.89 2.05
C ASP A 195 0.02 -21.51 1.44
N TYR A 196 -0.27 -21.45 0.16
CA TYR A 196 -0.70 -20.26 -0.57
C TYR A 196 -1.54 -20.62 -1.79
N ALA A 197 -2.42 -19.71 -2.19
CA ALA A 197 -3.29 -19.92 -3.35
C ALA A 197 -2.50 -19.97 -4.66
N THR A 198 -3.00 -20.73 -5.63
CA THR A 198 -2.40 -20.84 -6.97
C THR A 198 -2.20 -19.46 -7.61
N ILE A 199 -0.99 -19.21 -8.08
CA ILE A 199 -0.60 -17.95 -8.71
C ILE A 199 -0.85 -18.04 -10.21
N SER A 200 -1.65 -17.12 -10.75
CA SER A 200 -1.88 -17.01 -12.18
C SER A 200 -0.72 -16.30 -12.89
N ASN A 201 -0.63 -16.50 -14.21
CA ASN A 201 0.29 -15.71 -15.04
C ASN A 201 -0.05 -14.21 -14.95
N ILE A 202 0.97 -13.37 -15.12
CA ILE A 202 0.81 -11.91 -15.13
C ILE A 202 0.71 -11.44 -16.58
N THR A 203 -0.22 -10.54 -16.87
CA THR A 203 -0.34 -9.88 -18.17
C THR A 203 0.00 -8.40 -18.01
N ILE A 204 0.98 -7.93 -18.78
CA ILE A 204 1.21 -6.51 -19.01
C ILE A 204 0.39 -6.14 -20.24
N ALA A 205 -0.58 -5.26 -20.07
CA ALA A 205 -1.50 -4.89 -21.15
C ALA A 205 -0.80 -4.02 -22.21
N VAL A 206 -1.40 -3.96 -23.38
CA VAL A 206 -0.96 -3.05 -24.47
C VAL A 206 -0.82 -1.62 -23.95
N GLY A 207 0.30 -0.98 -24.23
CA GLY A 207 0.62 0.39 -23.82
C GLY A 207 1.02 0.54 -22.35
N GLU A 208 0.95 -0.53 -21.54
CA GLU A 208 1.34 -0.50 -20.13
C GLU A 208 2.77 -1.03 -19.94
N THR A 209 3.39 -0.64 -18.83
CA THR A 209 4.72 -1.13 -18.44
C THR A 209 4.70 -2.04 -17.22
N THR A 210 3.52 -2.25 -16.60
CA THR A 210 3.38 -3.11 -15.42
C THR A 210 2.15 -3.99 -15.50
N GLY A 211 2.28 -5.18 -14.92
CA GLY A 211 1.17 -6.09 -14.65
C GLY A 211 1.31 -6.69 -13.26
N THR A 212 0.21 -7.05 -12.60
CA THR A 212 0.24 -7.54 -11.23
C THR A 212 -0.61 -8.80 -11.04
N VAL A 213 -0.24 -9.58 -10.02
CA VAL A 213 -1.05 -10.68 -9.45
C VAL A 213 -0.84 -10.71 -7.95
N THR A 214 -1.82 -11.22 -7.22
CA THR A 214 -1.73 -11.36 -5.76
C THR A 214 -1.12 -12.70 -5.37
N PHE A 215 -0.27 -12.67 -4.35
CA PHE A 215 0.17 -13.83 -3.59
C PHE A 215 -0.67 -13.89 -2.31
N ASN A 216 -1.50 -14.91 -2.17
CA ASN A 216 -2.42 -15.06 -1.03
C ASN A 216 -1.93 -16.23 -0.17
N PRO A 217 -1.38 -15.99 1.02
CA PRO A 217 -1.07 -17.06 1.96
C PRO A 217 -2.37 -17.73 2.43
N THR A 218 -2.26 -18.98 2.85
CA THR A 218 -3.38 -19.81 3.35
C THR A 218 -3.06 -20.25 4.76
N SER A 219 -3.90 -19.89 5.72
CA SER A 219 -3.76 -20.32 7.10
C SER A 219 -4.42 -21.66 7.33
N ASP A 220 -3.77 -22.51 8.11
CA ASP A 220 -4.36 -23.75 8.62
C ASP A 220 -4.09 -23.92 10.13
N THR A 221 -4.15 -25.16 10.64
CA THR A 221 -3.96 -25.46 12.06
C THR A 221 -2.73 -26.34 12.32
N VAL A 222 -1.97 -26.65 11.29
CA VAL A 222 -0.75 -27.47 11.36
C VAL A 222 0.43 -26.53 11.53
N ASN A 223 1.25 -26.79 12.53
CA ASN A 223 2.49 -26.01 12.69
C ASN A 223 3.59 -26.63 11.82
N GLU A 224 3.88 -26.02 10.71
CA GLU A 224 4.88 -26.45 9.72
C GLU A 224 6.19 -25.68 9.85
N GLY A 225 6.19 -24.60 10.63
CA GLY A 225 7.31 -23.66 10.76
C GLY A 225 7.36 -22.66 9.59
N SER A 226 8.40 -21.82 9.57
CA SER A 226 8.54 -20.87 8.47
C SER A 226 8.97 -21.57 7.18
N GLU A 227 8.26 -21.34 6.11
CA GLU A 227 8.48 -21.92 4.80
C GLU A 227 8.81 -20.86 3.74
N THR A 228 9.24 -21.28 2.56
CA THR A 228 9.59 -20.37 1.47
C THR A 228 8.81 -20.70 0.21
N ALA A 229 8.21 -19.69 -0.41
CA ALA A 229 7.70 -19.73 -1.76
C ALA A 229 8.61 -18.90 -2.66
N THR A 230 9.26 -19.55 -3.62
CA THR A 230 10.05 -18.85 -4.65
C THR A 230 9.21 -18.76 -5.91
N VAL A 231 8.86 -17.54 -6.28
CA VAL A 231 8.09 -17.22 -7.49
C VAL A 231 9.06 -16.73 -8.55
N SER A 232 9.04 -17.34 -9.73
CA SER A 232 9.97 -17.03 -10.81
C SER A 232 9.26 -16.87 -12.16
N ILE A 233 9.83 -16.06 -13.03
CA ILE A 233 9.44 -16.00 -14.44
C ILE A 233 10.00 -17.25 -15.14
N SER A 234 9.12 -18.12 -15.60
CA SER A 234 9.51 -19.30 -16.37
C SER A 234 9.74 -18.97 -17.86
N SER A 235 8.95 -18.07 -18.40
CA SER A 235 9.07 -17.52 -19.75
C SER A 235 8.24 -16.27 -19.91
N VAL A 236 8.47 -15.53 -20.97
CA VAL A 236 7.62 -14.42 -21.44
C VAL A 236 7.20 -14.65 -22.87
N SER A 237 6.08 -14.10 -23.31
CA SER A 237 5.65 -14.10 -24.70
C SER A 237 4.89 -12.83 -25.06
N GLY A 238 5.00 -12.40 -26.29
CA GLY A 238 4.47 -11.14 -26.80
C GLY A 238 5.57 -10.08 -26.92
N ALA A 239 5.46 -9.21 -27.92
CA ALA A 239 6.36 -8.07 -28.15
C ALA A 239 7.86 -8.44 -28.21
N ASP A 240 8.21 -9.61 -28.76
CA ASP A 240 9.59 -10.12 -28.78
C ASP A 240 10.32 -10.05 -27.42
N SER A 241 9.55 -9.98 -26.34
CA SER A 241 10.03 -9.72 -25.00
C SER A 241 10.96 -10.82 -24.49
N THR A 242 11.93 -10.40 -23.66
CA THR A 242 12.84 -11.28 -22.94
C THR A 242 12.87 -10.94 -21.46
N THR A 243 13.57 -11.71 -20.66
CA THR A 243 13.70 -11.43 -19.23
C THR A 243 15.03 -10.74 -18.91
N SER A 244 15.04 -9.81 -17.97
CA SER A 244 16.25 -9.12 -17.49
C SER A 244 16.10 -8.71 -16.03
N GLY A 245 17.21 -8.49 -15.34
CA GLY A 245 17.19 -8.09 -13.93
C GLY A 245 16.73 -9.21 -13.00
N THR A 246 15.89 -8.88 -12.01
CA THR A 246 15.34 -9.85 -11.07
C THR A 246 14.22 -10.63 -11.74
N THR A 247 14.43 -11.93 -11.90
CA THR A 247 13.45 -12.85 -12.52
C THR A 247 12.84 -13.83 -11.51
N SER A 248 13.24 -13.73 -10.25
CA SER A 248 12.78 -14.60 -9.17
C SER A 248 12.73 -13.82 -7.86
N VAL A 249 11.69 -14.00 -7.09
CA VAL A 249 11.51 -13.46 -5.74
C VAL A 249 11.21 -14.60 -4.79
N THR A 250 11.79 -14.54 -3.58
CA THR A 250 11.48 -15.50 -2.52
C THR A 250 10.68 -14.79 -1.45
N ILE A 251 9.56 -15.39 -1.08
CA ILE A 251 8.66 -14.95 -0.03
C ILE A 251 8.74 -15.98 1.09
N THR A 252 9.06 -15.53 2.30
CA THR A 252 8.99 -16.36 3.48
C THR A 252 7.57 -16.31 4.03
N ILE A 253 6.89 -17.45 4.07
CA ILE A 253 5.61 -17.61 4.78
C ILE A 253 5.98 -18.00 6.21
N ASN A 254 5.73 -17.09 7.13
CA ASN A 254 5.93 -17.33 8.54
C ASN A 254 4.71 -18.04 9.12
N GLU A 255 4.97 -19.07 9.89
CA GLU A 255 3.92 -19.77 10.61
C GLU A 255 3.29 -18.84 11.67
N TYR A 256 1.99 -18.66 11.55
CA TYR A 256 1.20 -18.07 12.62
C TYR A 256 0.87 -19.12 13.66
N ALA A 257 1.87 -19.56 14.38
CA ALA A 257 1.73 -20.66 15.34
C ALA A 257 0.72 -20.35 16.43
N LEU A 258 -0.43 -21.01 16.38
CA LEU A 258 -1.20 -21.29 17.57
C LEU A 258 -0.32 -22.19 18.47
N ARG A 259 0.21 -21.65 19.54
CA ARG A 259 1.20 -22.32 20.38
C ARG A 259 0.79 -23.70 20.88
N THR A 260 1.69 -24.65 20.71
CA THR A 260 1.83 -25.81 21.59
C THR A 260 2.77 -25.44 22.75
N GLY A 261 2.26 -24.75 23.79
CA GLY A 261 3.06 -24.46 24.99
C GLY A 261 2.24 -23.64 25.98
N ALA A 262 1.95 -24.13 27.13
CA ALA A 262 0.99 -23.65 28.11
C ALA A 262 -0.43 -23.45 27.51
N THR A 263 -1.22 -24.48 27.55
CA THR A 263 -2.64 -24.43 27.16
C THR A 263 -3.38 -23.59 28.18
N PHE A 264 -3.53 -22.30 27.88
CA PHE A 264 -4.50 -21.51 28.64
C PHE A 264 -5.90 -22.01 28.29
N VAL A 265 -6.62 -22.42 29.29
CA VAL A 265 -8.01 -22.89 29.17
C VAL A 265 -8.92 -21.76 29.58
N GLU A 266 -9.92 -21.46 28.75
CA GLU A 266 -10.94 -20.46 29.07
C GLU A 266 -11.66 -20.82 30.38
N GLY A 267 -11.78 -19.85 31.25
CA GLY A 267 -12.55 -20.01 32.50
C GLY A 267 -14.03 -20.19 32.22
N THR A 268 -14.69 -20.82 33.17
CA THR A 268 -16.15 -21.02 33.14
C THR A 268 -16.91 -19.69 33.14
N THR A 269 -18.16 -19.72 32.71
CA THR A 269 -19.05 -18.55 32.77
C THR A 269 -19.16 -17.98 34.19
N ASP A 270 -19.10 -18.83 35.22
CA ASP A 270 -19.13 -18.40 36.60
C ASP A 270 -17.85 -17.65 37.01
N GLU A 271 -16.69 -18.08 36.54
CA GLU A 271 -15.42 -17.37 36.78
C GLU A 271 -15.39 -16.03 36.04
N GLN A 272 -15.85 -15.98 34.80
CA GLN A 272 -16.00 -14.74 34.04
C GLN A 272 -16.94 -13.75 34.74
N ASN A 273 -18.08 -14.24 35.20
CA ASN A 273 -19.04 -13.45 35.99
C ASN A 273 -18.45 -13.00 37.35
N THR A 274 -17.61 -13.82 37.98
CA THR A 274 -16.92 -13.45 39.20
C THR A 274 -15.99 -12.25 38.96
N ILE A 275 -15.30 -12.20 37.82
CA ILE A 275 -14.46 -11.05 37.43
C ILE A 275 -15.32 -9.80 37.22
N LYS A 276 -16.39 -9.90 36.44
CA LYS A 276 -17.31 -8.78 36.16
C LYS A 276 -18.00 -8.22 37.41
N ASN A 277 -18.26 -9.06 38.39
CA ASN A 277 -18.94 -8.66 39.61
C ASN A 277 -17.99 -8.10 40.69
N ARG A 278 -16.69 -8.01 40.47
CA ARG A 278 -15.77 -7.33 41.40
C ARG A 278 -16.15 -5.86 41.51
N SER A 279 -16.23 -5.34 42.73
CA SER A 279 -16.56 -3.92 42.97
C SER A 279 -15.55 -2.99 42.30
N THR A 280 -14.30 -3.41 42.19
CA THR A 280 -13.20 -2.68 41.54
C THR A 280 -13.32 -2.68 40.01
N TRP A 281 -13.95 -3.69 39.44
CA TRP A 281 -14.31 -3.76 38.03
C TRP A 281 -15.49 -2.84 37.72
N THR A 282 -16.62 -3.02 38.40
CA THR A 282 -17.83 -2.21 38.18
C THR A 282 -17.62 -0.72 38.46
N ALA A 283 -16.62 -0.40 39.25
CA ALA A 283 -16.28 0.97 39.59
C ALA A 283 -15.59 1.77 38.46
N ILE A 284 -15.25 1.13 37.32
CA ILE A 284 -14.66 1.79 36.17
C ILE A 284 -15.73 2.39 35.24
N GLU A 285 -16.97 1.96 35.38
CA GLU A 285 -18.10 2.40 34.57
C GLU A 285 -18.75 3.68 35.09
N ALA A 286 -18.92 4.70 34.27
CA ALA A 286 -19.75 5.86 34.54
C ALA A 286 -21.17 5.58 34.07
N GLY A 287 -22.07 5.44 35.04
CA GLY A 287 -23.46 4.98 34.94
C GLY A 287 -24.17 5.15 33.61
N GLY A 288 -24.54 4.05 32.99
CA GLY A 288 -25.36 3.95 31.78
C GLY A 288 -24.61 3.71 30.46
N ALA A 289 -23.28 3.61 30.49
CA ALA A 289 -22.48 3.16 29.36
C ALA A 289 -22.12 1.67 29.51
N THR A 290 -21.87 0.98 28.40
CA THR A 290 -21.35 -0.39 28.45
C THR A 290 -19.91 -0.38 28.94
N HIS A 291 -19.57 -1.29 29.86
CA HIS A 291 -18.25 -1.33 30.47
C HIS A 291 -17.15 -1.57 29.43
N PRO A 292 -16.12 -0.70 29.32
CA PRO A 292 -15.13 -0.79 28.23
C PRO A 292 -14.39 -2.14 28.20
N TYR A 293 -14.08 -2.72 29.35
CA TYR A 293 -13.41 -4.02 29.42
C TYR A 293 -14.32 -5.19 29.02
N GLU A 294 -15.63 -5.09 29.19
CA GLU A 294 -16.56 -6.10 28.71
C GLU A 294 -16.61 -6.13 27.19
N GLN A 295 -16.60 -4.95 26.56
CA GLN A 295 -16.53 -4.82 25.10
C GLN A 295 -15.26 -5.46 24.53
N MET A 296 -14.12 -5.24 25.17
CA MET A 296 -12.84 -5.84 24.79
C MET A 296 -12.74 -7.34 25.15
N GLY A 297 -13.73 -7.90 25.84
CA GLY A 297 -13.69 -9.29 26.29
C GLY A 297 -12.67 -9.57 27.41
N ILE A 298 -12.17 -8.54 28.11
CA ILE A 298 -11.09 -8.66 29.11
C ILE A 298 -11.48 -9.61 30.25
N HIS A 299 -12.74 -9.64 30.68
CA HIS A 299 -13.23 -10.60 31.67
C HIS A 299 -13.07 -12.06 31.23
N LYS A 300 -13.23 -12.34 29.95
CA LYS A 300 -12.98 -13.65 29.38
C LYS A 300 -11.48 -13.94 29.41
N VAL A 301 -10.67 -13.02 28.87
CA VAL A 301 -9.21 -13.16 28.81
C VAL A 301 -8.62 -13.36 30.21
N GLN A 302 -9.01 -12.56 31.20
CA GLN A 302 -8.55 -12.70 32.59
C GLN A 302 -9.02 -14.00 33.27
N SER A 303 -10.02 -14.69 32.73
CA SER A 303 -10.45 -16.01 33.22
C SER A 303 -9.63 -17.18 32.67
N PHE A 304 -8.90 -16.98 31.57
CA PHE A 304 -8.03 -18.03 31.03
C PHE A 304 -6.92 -18.36 32.01
N THR A 305 -6.63 -19.65 32.20
CA THR A 305 -5.59 -20.13 33.12
C THR A 305 -4.77 -21.25 32.50
N ASP A 306 -3.48 -21.26 32.80
CA ASP A 306 -2.56 -22.37 32.50
C ASP A 306 -2.52 -23.43 33.62
N GLY A 307 -3.40 -23.31 34.61
CA GLY A 307 -3.46 -24.13 35.83
C GLY A 307 -2.58 -23.61 36.98
N THR A 308 -1.79 -22.56 36.75
CA THR A 308 -0.96 -21.87 37.74
C THR A 308 -1.30 -20.40 37.84
N ASN A 309 -1.34 -19.72 36.70
CA ASN A 309 -1.62 -18.30 36.60
C ASN A 309 -2.80 -18.05 35.67
N ASN A 310 -3.56 -17.00 35.96
CA ASN A 310 -4.52 -16.45 35.02
C ASN A 310 -3.81 -15.51 34.01
N LEU A 311 -4.46 -15.24 32.89
CA LEU A 311 -4.00 -14.22 31.94
C LEU A 311 -4.32 -12.83 32.48
N THR A 312 -3.45 -12.30 33.30
CA THR A 312 -3.59 -11.02 34.02
C THR A 312 -2.37 -10.12 33.87
N GLY A 313 -1.42 -10.50 33.01
CA GLY A 313 -0.18 -9.77 32.79
C GLY A 313 0.99 -10.23 33.66
N VAL A 314 0.87 -11.37 34.32
CA VAL A 314 1.94 -11.92 35.18
C VAL A 314 3.26 -12.06 34.40
N GLY A 315 4.34 -11.50 34.96
CA GLY A 315 5.68 -11.52 34.36
C GLY A 315 5.84 -10.59 33.15
N GLN A 316 4.89 -9.69 32.91
CA GLN A 316 4.98 -8.67 31.88
C GLN A 316 5.25 -7.31 32.51
N THR A 317 5.94 -6.44 31.78
CA THR A 317 6.24 -5.07 32.18
C THR A 317 5.66 -4.09 31.16
N ILE A 318 4.97 -3.04 31.62
CA ILE A 318 4.43 -1.98 30.78
C ILE A 318 5.16 -0.67 31.14
N HIS A 319 5.69 0.02 30.15
CA HIS A 319 6.21 1.36 30.29
C HIS A 319 5.09 2.38 30.12
N ILE A 320 4.98 3.34 31.03
CA ILE A 320 4.06 4.48 30.98
C ILE A 320 4.91 5.76 30.94
N ALA A 321 4.86 6.49 29.84
CA ALA A 321 5.41 7.82 29.71
C ALA A 321 4.29 8.84 29.91
N ASP A 322 4.30 9.57 31.04
CA ASP A 322 3.23 10.49 31.39
C ASP A 322 3.66 11.52 32.45
N TRP A 323 2.78 12.47 32.78
CA TRP A 323 3.04 13.51 33.77
C TRP A 323 2.56 13.10 35.18
N TYR A 324 3.33 13.44 36.20
CA TYR A 324 2.95 13.40 37.61
C TYR A 324 2.42 12.03 38.11
N CYS A 325 3.24 10.99 37.97
CA CYS A 325 2.92 9.67 38.50
C CYS A 325 3.12 9.62 40.04
N ASP A 326 2.06 9.65 40.83
CA ASP A 326 2.10 9.48 42.28
C ASP A 326 2.07 8.01 42.66
N THR A 327 3.24 7.42 42.90
CA THR A 327 3.39 6.00 43.23
C THR A 327 2.85 5.61 44.59
N THR A 328 2.32 6.55 45.38
CA THR A 328 1.65 6.27 46.68
C THR A 328 0.15 5.98 46.53
N HIS A 329 -0.38 6.05 45.31
CA HIS A 329 -1.77 5.74 45.02
C HIS A 329 -2.02 4.22 45.12
N ASP A 330 -3.16 3.80 45.64
CA ASP A 330 -3.53 2.38 45.87
C ASP A 330 -3.64 1.54 44.59
N ILE A 331 -3.74 2.16 43.40
CA ILE A 331 -3.67 1.43 42.13
C ILE A 331 -2.32 0.74 41.90
N TYR A 332 -1.30 1.15 42.63
CA TYR A 332 0.05 0.58 42.57
C TYR A 332 0.31 -0.44 43.69
N ASP A 333 -0.66 -0.70 44.58
CA ASP A 333 -0.51 -1.71 45.62
C ASP A 333 -0.19 -3.08 44.99
N ASN A 334 0.69 -3.83 45.65
CA ASN A 334 1.15 -5.17 45.19
C ASN A 334 1.86 -5.21 43.83
N LYS A 335 2.37 -4.09 43.35
CA LYS A 335 3.12 -4.01 42.08
C LYS A 335 4.58 -3.69 42.28
N THR A 336 5.43 -4.25 41.42
CA THR A 336 6.78 -3.75 41.23
C THR A 336 6.70 -2.53 40.30
N ILE A 337 7.20 -1.40 40.80
CA ILE A 337 7.29 -0.16 40.04
C ILE A 337 8.74 0.27 39.95
N THR A 338 9.22 0.48 38.74
CA THR A 338 10.51 1.11 38.47
C THR A 338 10.25 2.53 37.98
N ASN A 339 10.77 3.49 38.73
CA ASN A 339 10.70 4.90 38.36
C ASN A 339 12.02 5.30 37.67
N LEU A 340 11.93 5.85 36.45
CA LEU A 340 13.06 6.28 35.64
C LEU A 340 13.42 7.75 35.85
N ASP A 341 12.66 8.49 36.67
CA ASP A 341 12.97 9.87 37.01
C ASP A 341 14.29 9.95 37.80
N ASN A 342 15.26 10.60 37.21
CA ASN A 342 16.60 10.75 37.77
C ASN A 342 16.76 12.02 38.62
N GLY A 343 15.72 12.85 38.77
CA GLY A 343 15.75 14.11 39.50
C GLY A 343 16.52 15.21 38.77
N ASP A 344 16.62 15.15 37.46
CA ASP A 344 17.22 16.20 36.65
C ASP A 344 16.38 17.48 36.73
N ALA A 345 17.07 18.64 36.69
CA ALA A 345 16.40 19.94 36.83
C ALA A 345 15.51 20.22 35.60
N GLY A 346 14.22 20.17 35.79
CA GLY A 346 13.20 20.36 34.73
C GLY A 346 12.25 19.18 34.58
N GLU A 347 12.61 18.02 35.13
CA GLU A 347 11.66 16.90 35.20
C GLU A 347 10.58 17.16 36.27
N SER A 348 9.32 16.87 35.92
CA SER A 348 8.24 16.93 36.88
C SER A 348 8.48 15.86 37.96
N THR A 349 8.74 16.27 39.18
CA THR A 349 9.02 15.36 40.30
C THR A 349 7.88 14.38 40.47
N PHE A 350 8.19 13.07 40.39
CA PHE A 350 7.31 12.04 40.92
C PHE A 350 6.99 12.36 42.41
N GLY A 351 5.75 12.38 42.76
CA GLY A 351 5.44 12.45 44.17
C GLY A 351 4.42 13.47 44.63
N ALA A 352 3.83 14.26 43.76
CA ALA A 352 2.75 15.16 44.16
C ALA A 352 1.70 15.36 43.06
N ALA A 353 1.03 14.27 42.64
CA ALA A 353 -0.18 14.44 41.87
C ALA A 353 -1.14 15.35 42.67
N THR A 354 -1.63 16.38 42.00
CA THR A 354 -2.62 17.31 42.58
C THR A 354 -3.99 17.05 41.94
N SER A 355 -5.01 17.71 42.45
CA SER A 355 -6.34 17.63 41.83
C SER A 355 -6.38 18.10 40.38
N SER A 356 -5.37 18.82 39.91
CA SER A 356 -5.23 19.32 38.55
C SER A 356 -4.19 18.57 37.70
N ASN A 357 -3.22 17.87 38.32
CA ASN A 357 -2.11 17.19 37.64
C ASN A 357 -2.08 15.73 38.12
N ASN A 358 -2.84 14.86 37.47
CA ASN A 358 -3.09 13.48 37.92
C ASN A 358 -3.32 12.51 36.73
N HIS A 359 -2.86 12.85 35.54
CA HIS A 359 -3.16 12.10 34.31
C HIS A 359 -2.52 10.71 34.35
N CYS A 360 -1.27 10.59 34.82
CA CYS A 360 -0.55 9.33 34.90
C CYS A 360 -1.29 8.25 35.72
N GLN A 361 -1.94 8.61 36.84
CA GLN A 361 -2.67 7.64 37.63
C GLN A 361 -3.81 7.00 36.84
N GLY A 362 -4.53 7.80 36.05
CA GLY A 362 -5.57 7.30 35.17
C GLY A 362 -5.02 6.35 34.09
N VAL A 363 -3.94 6.75 33.46
CA VAL A 363 -3.27 5.96 32.43
C VAL A 363 -2.74 4.64 33.00
N ALA A 364 -1.99 4.68 34.09
CA ALA A 364 -1.46 3.48 34.76
C ALA A 364 -2.58 2.56 35.26
N MET A 365 -3.68 3.15 35.78
CA MET A 365 -4.84 2.40 36.21
C MET A 365 -5.46 1.58 35.09
N PHE A 366 -5.71 2.19 33.93
CA PHE A 366 -6.33 1.46 32.81
C PHE A 366 -5.40 0.38 32.23
N ALA A 367 -4.09 0.60 32.20
CA ALA A 367 -3.14 -0.40 31.75
C ALA A 367 -3.09 -1.59 32.74
N ALA A 368 -2.78 -1.29 34.00
CA ALA A 368 -2.37 -2.30 34.98
C ALA A 368 -2.79 -1.99 36.42
N GLY A 369 -3.86 -1.22 36.68
CA GLY A 369 -4.30 -0.92 38.03
C GLY A 369 -4.52 -2.18 38.89
N ASP A 370 -4.15 -2.13 40.16
CA ASP A 370 -4.29 -3.26 41.09
C ASP A 370 -5.74 -3.72 41.23
N ILE A 371 -5.91 -5.04 41.24
CA ILE A 371 -7.23 -5.68 41.30
C ILE A 371 -7.99 -5.38 42.62
N GLY A 372 -7.28 -5.03 43.67
CA GLY A 372 -7.85 -4.65 44.98
C GLY A 372 -8.36 -3.20 45.04
N ALA A 373 -7.87 -2.34 44.12
CA ALA A 373 -8.23 -0.91 44.04
C ALA A 373 -9.16 -0.63 42.86
N ARG A 374 -8.60 -0.50 41.64
CA ARG A 374 -9.30 -0.37 40.36
C ARG A 374 -8.59 -1.26 39.34
N SER A 375 -9.23 -2.34 38.94
CA SER A 375 -8.62 -3.34 38.09
C SER A 375 -8.27 -2.74 36.73
N GLY A 376 -6.99 -2.84 36.31
CA GLY A 376 -6.56 -2.57 34.97
C GLY A 376 -6.83 -3.74 34.01
N VAL A 377 -6.50 -3.55 32.72
CA VAL A 377 -6.59 -4.61 31.72
C VAL A 377 -5.62 -5.75 32.04
N ALA A 378 -4.38 -5.43 32.45
CA ALA A 378 -3.36 -6.39 32.87
C ALA A 378 -2.97 -6.15 34.35
N PRO A 379 -3.84 -6.50 35.32
CA PRO A 379 -3.67 -6.07 36.70
C PRO A 379 -2.45 -6.64 37.42
N ASP A 380 -1.85 -7.70 36.93
CA ASP A 380 -0.64 -8.31 37.50
C ASP A 380 0.65 -7.94 36.72
N ALA A 381 0.54 -7.06 35.70
CA ALA A 381 1.72 -6.54 35.04
C ALA A 381 2.49 -5.56 35.93
N GLU A 382 3.82 -5.57 35.83
CA GLU A 382 4.71 -4.60 36.45
C GLU A 382 4.74 -3.30 35.65
N LEU A 383 5.16 -2.20 36.28
CA LEU A 383 5.18 -0.88 35.67
C LEU A 383 6.58 -0.27 35.70
N VAL A 384 6.97 0.28 34.57
CA VAL A 384 8.09 1.23 34.45
C VAL A 384 7.46 2.59 34.15
N LEU A 385 7.74 3.57 34.99
CA LEU A 385 7.17 4.92 34.87
C LEU A 385 8.27 5.89 34.48
N SER A 386 8.02 6.73 33.48
CA SER A 386 8.85 7.89 33.17
C SER A 386 8.01 9.16 33.10
N SER A 387 8.61 10.27 33.48
CA SER A 387 8.01 11.59 33.31
C SER A 387 8.18 12.04 31.87
N ILE A 388 7.19 12.73 31.33
CA ILE A 388 7.35 13.53 30.13
C ILE A 388 7.90 14.88 30.58
N PRO A 389 9.06 15.35 30.08
CA PRO A 389 9.63 16.63 30.49
C PRO A 389 8.70 17.81 30.19
N ASP A 390 8.68 18.80 31.07
CA ASP A 390 8.00 20.07 30.81
C ASP A 390 8.72 20.82 29.67
N PHE A 391 7.99 21.21 28.64
CA PHE A 391 8.43 21.74 27.33
C PHE A 391 9.30 23.02 27.36
N GLU A 392 9.96 23.37 28.46
CA GLU A 392 10.76 24.59 28.62
C GLU A 392 12.30 24.36 28.65
N GLY A 393 12.77 23.12 28.49
CA GLY A 393 14.20 22.74 28.58
C GLY A 393 14.90 22.51 27.23
N SER A 394 16.22 22.51 27.23
CA SER A 394 17.07 22.42 26.03
C SER A 394 17.53 21.00 25.64
N ASN A 395 17.10 19.92 26.33
CA ASN A 395 17.60 18.55 26.15
C ASN A 395 16.48 17.47 26.14
N GLU A 396 15.27 17.82 25.80
CA GLU A 396 14.08 16.99 26.02
C GLU A 396 14.06 15.69 25.19
N GLY A 397 14.60 15.70 23.97
CA GLY A 397 14.62 14.51 23.12
C GLY A 397 15.55 13.42 23.63
N ASP A 398 16.65 13.79 24.26
CA ASP A 398 17.61 12.85 24.85
C ASP A 398 17.00 12.15 26.08
N ASP A 399 16.18 12.85 26.87
CA ASP A 399 15.52 12.30 28.05
C ASP A 399 14.44 11.30 27.66
N TYR A 400 13.61 11.61 26.67
CA TYR A 400 12.64 10.64 26.10
C TYR A 400 13.34 9.39 25.55
N ALA A 401 14.43 9.57 24.83
CA ALA A 401 15.19 8.47 24.26
C ALA A 401 15.82 7.59 25.33
N ARG A 402 16.42 8.24 26.37
CA ARG A 402 17.04 7.56 27.52
C ARG A 402 16.02 6.70 28.26
N ASP A 403 14.85 7.25 28.57
CA ASP A 403 13.83 6.57 29.36
C ASP A 403 13.19 5.42 28.56
N LEU A 404 12.99 5.62 27.26
CA LEU A 404 12.50 4.57 26.38
C LEU A 404 13.50 3.41 26.25
N ASP A 405 14.79 3.71 26.10
CA ASP A 405 15.85 2.70 26.09
C ASP A 405 15.99 1.99 27.44
N ALA A 406 15.84 2.71 28.56
CA ALA A 406 15.84 2.12 29.90
C ALA A 406 14.65 1.17 30.08
N ALA A 407 13.45 1.57 29.66
CA ALA A 407 12.25 0.74 29.71
C ALA A 407 12.45 -0.54 28.85
N ARG A 408 13.06 -0.40 27.68
CA ARG A 408 13.42 -1.53 26.81
C ARG A 408 14.38 -2.51 27.51
N VAL A 409 15.42 -2.00 28.17
CA VAL A 409 16.40 -2.82 28.91
C VAL A 409 15.74 -3.53 30.11
N LEU A 410 14.74 -2.90 30.73
CA LEU A 410 13.95 -3.47 31.82
C LEU A 410 12.90 -4.50 31.33
N GLY A 411 12.85 -4.77 30.02
CA GLY A 411 11.97 -5.77 29.44
C GLY A 411 10.52 -5.32 29.26
N ALA A 412 10.28 -4.02 29.16
CA ALA A 412 8.94 -3.51 28.87
C ALA A 412 8.46 -4.01 27.50
N ILE A 413 7.30 -4.70 27.51
CA ILE A 413 6.69 -5.28 26.29
C ILE A 413 5.76 -4.29 25.59
N ALA A 414 5.33 -3.26 26.26
CA ALA A 414 4.56 -2.15 25.69
C ALA A 414 5.08 -0.83 26.25
N SER A 415 5.12 0.21 25.39
CA SER A 415 5.35 1.59 25.80
C SER A 415 4.09 2.40 25.51
N ASN A 416 3.41 2.82 26.57
CA ASN A 416 2.21 3.63 26.47
C ASN A 416 2.53 5.12 26.38
N GLN A 417 2.06 5.76 25.33
CA GLN A 417 2.25 7.17 25.01
C GLN A 417 0.89 7.87 24.95
N SER A 418 0.40 8.32 26.12
CA SER A 418 -0.91 8.98 26.22
C SER A 418 -0.83 10.50 26.13
N TRP A 419 0.06 11.02 25.29
CA TRP A 419 0.34 12.45 25.16
C TRP A 419 0.55 12.86 23.69
N GLY A 420 0.64 14.15 23.43
CA GLY A 420 0.89 14.70 22.10
C GLY A 420 0.91 16.23 22.16
N TYR A 421 1.28 16.84 21.06
CA TYR A 421 1.30 18.29 20.92
C TYR A 421 -0.07 18.85 20.58
N SER A 422 -0.30 20.12 20.92
CA SER A 422 -1.53 20.84 20.58
C SER A 422 -1.24 22.10 19.77
N SER A 423 -2.15 22.40 18.85
CA SER A 423 -2.15 23.66 18.09
C SER A 423 -3.49 24.35 18.28
N GLY A 424 -3.46 25.59 18.79
CA GLY A 424 -4.69 26.35 19.00
C GLY A 424 -5.70 25.77 19.99
N GLY A 425 -5.28 24.78 20.83
CA GLY A 425 -6.13 24.10 21.79
C GLY A 425 -6.74 22.79 21.31
N THR A 426 -6.39 22.34 20.11
CA THR A 426 -6.73 21.01 19.54
C THR A 426 -5.47 20.15 19.42
N SER A 427 -5.61 18.83 19.22
CA SER A 427 -4.48 17.94 18.94
C SER A 427 -3.80 18.35 17.63
N TYR A 428 -2.48 18.48 17.62
CA TYR A 428 -1.71 18.79 16.41
C TYR A 428 -1.66 17.55 15.52
N SER A 429 -2.48 17.54 14.47
CA SER A 429 -2.68 16.38 13.60
C SER A 429 -1.56 16.23 12.56
N LEU A 430 -1.42 15.02 12.00
CA LEU A 430 -0.51 14.78 10.86
C LEU A 430 -0.83 15.69 9.67
N SER A 431 -2.10 15.94 9.39
CA SER A 431 -2.52 16.83 8.30
C SER A 431 -2.04 18.26 8.51
N GLU A 432 -2.13 18.79 9.74
CA GLU A 432 -1.61 20.12 10.09
C GLU A 432 -0.09 20.17 9.98
N PHE A 433 0.61 19.13 10.46
CA PHE A 433 2.06 19.01 10.33
C PHE A 433 2.49 19.05 8.86
N ASN A 434 1.88 18.22 8.02
CA ASN A 434 2.19 18.17 6.60
C ASN A 434 1.92 19.53 5.90
N ALA A 435 0.85 20.23 6.29
CA ALA A 435 0.56 21.56 5.78
C ALA A 435 1.60 22.59 6.24
N ALA A 436 2.09 22.49 7.47
CA ALA A 436 3.08 23.42 8.02
C ALA A 436 4.46 23.28 7.34
N ILE A 437 4.90 22.05 7.03
CA ILE A 437 6.18 21.82 6.34
C ILE A 437 6.09 21.94 4.82
N ALA A 438 4.89 21.88 4.24
CA ALA A 438 4.69 21.99 2.79
C ALA A 438 5.22 23.33 2.26
N GLY A 439 6.20 23.27 1.37
CA GLY A 439 6.84 24.46 0.78
C GLY A 439 7.85 25.16 1.69
N SER A 440 8.10 24.70 2.92
CA SER A 440 9.12 25.27 3.82
C SER A 440 10.54 24.87 3.44
N GLY A 441 10.70 23.71 2.73
CA GLY A 441 11.96 23.09 2.42
C GLY A 441 12.57 22.29 3.60
N GLN A 442 11.82 22.13 4.69
CA GLN A 442 12.22 21.33 5.85
C GLN A 442 11.97 19.84 5.59
N SER A 443 12.87 19.00 6.11
CA SER A 443 12.64 17.56 6.24
C SER A 443 11.62 17.27 7.36
N ASN A 444 11.09 16.04 7.42
CA ASN A 444 10.20 15.61 8.50
C ASN A 444 10.87 15.77 9.88
N ALA A 445 12.16 15.44 10.01
CA ALA A 445 12.90 15.60 11.26
C ALA A 445 13.05 17.07 11.67
N GLU A 446 13.34 17.97 10.74
CA GLU A 446 13.40 19.42 11.02
C GLU A 446 12.04 19.99 11.39
N GLY A 447 10.99 19.56 10.69
CA GLY A 447 9.61 19.93 11.03
C GLY A 447 9.21 19.45 12.41
N LEU A 448 9.53 18.21 12.77
CA LEU A 448 9.27 17.66 14.09
C LEU A 448 10.08 18.36 15.19
N ALA A 449 11.36 18.66 14.94
CA ALA A 449 12.19 19.46 15.85
C ALA A 449 11.59 20.85 16.09
N ASN A 450 11.00 21.45 15.07
CA ASN A 450 10.28 22.71 15.23
C ASN A 450 9.01 22.58 16.09
N VAL A 451 8.29 21.45 15.99
CA VAL A 451 7.12 21.16 16.83
C VAL A 451 7.54 20.93 18.28
N MET A 452 8.57 20.11 18.51
CA MET A 452 9.01 19.70 19.84
C MET A 452 9.76 20.84 20.59
N HIS A 453 10.60 21.60 19.89
CA HIS A 453 11.54 22.53 20.52
C HIS A 453 11.44 23.97 19.99
N ASN A 454 10.46 24.23 19.12
CA ASN A 454 10.35 25.51 18.41
C ASN A 454 11.65 25.92 17.68
N SER A 455 12.41 24.92 17.20
CA SER A 455 13.68 25.08 16.48
C SER A 455 13.93 23.93 15.53
N PRO A 456 14.14 24.17 14.22
CA PRO A 456 14.32 23.09 13.23
C PRO A 456 15.77 22.61 13.07
N SER A 457 16.69 23.01 13.93
CA SER A 457 18.13 22.78 13.71
C SER A 457 18.92 22.66 15.01
N GLY A 458 20.19 22.28 14.90
CA GLY A 458 21.11 22.19 16.03
C GLY A 458 20.78 21.03 16.96
N GLN A 459 20.75 21.28 18.27
CA GLN A 459 20.48 20.27 19.30
C GLN A 459 19.06 19.67 19.11
N ALA A 460 18.04 20.48 18.88
CA ALA A 460 16.68 20.05 18.67
C ALA A 460 16.52 18.98 17.56
N LEU A 461 17.24 19.14 16.44
CA LEU A 461 17.25 18.13 15.37
C LEU A 461 17.99 16.85 15.79
N THR A 462 19.06 17.00 16.60
CA THR A 462 19.78 15.83 17.15
C THR A 462 18.88 15.06 18.10
N ASP A 463 18.15 15.73 18.98
CA ASP A 463 17.24 15.14 19.96
C ASP A 463 16.11 14.35 19.27
N VAL A 464 15.50 14.93 18.22
CA VAL A 464 14.51 14.22 17.41
C VAL A 464 15.08 12.95 16.79
N ASN A 465 16.25 13.02 16.18
CA ASN A 465 16.87 11.84 15.55
C ASN A 465 17.23 10.77 16.60
N THR A 466 17.68 11.18 17.79
CA THR A 466 17.96 10.28 18.91
C THR A 466 16.66 9.61 19.37
N TYR A 467 15.59 10.37 19.52
CA TYR A 467 14.28 9.85 19.92
C TYR A 467 13.69 8.88 18.88
N ILE A 468 13.71 9.21 17.59
CA ILE A 468 13.27 8.30 16.52
C ILE A 468 14.08 7.00 16.53
N THR A 469 15.40 7.09 16.80
CA THR A 469 16.24 5.90 16.94
C THR A 469 15.85 5.04 18.14
N ALA A 470 15.55 5.66 19.29
CA ALA A 470 15.11 4.95 20.48
C ALA A 470 13.75 4.27 20.30
N LEU A 471 12.81 4.94 19.61
CA LEU A 471 11.53 4.33 19.23
C LEU A 471 11.72 3.08 18.35
N ASN A 472 12.55 3.19 17.31
CA ASN A 472 12.87 2.06 16.43
C ASN A 472 13.56 0.90 17.20
N ASN A 473 14.46 1.22 18.14
CA ASN A 473 15.07 0.21 19.00
C ASN A 473 14.05 -0.45 19.92
N PHE A 474 13.08 0.31 20.44
CA PHE A 474 12.03 -0.22 21.31
C PHE A 474 11.13 -1.21 20.55
N GLU A 475 10.75 -0.91 19.31
CA GLU A 475 9.92 -1.79 18.47
C GLU A 475 10.53 -3.19 18.26
N SER A 476 11.86 -3.31 18.37
CA SER A 476 12.54 -4.61 18.29
C SER A 476 12.26 -5.53 19.50
N SER A 477 11.70 -5.01 20.60
CA SER A 477 11.50 -5.75 21.86
C SER A 477 10.15 -5.49 22.53
N GLY A 478 9.41 -4.46 22.10
CA GLY A 478 8.12 -4.07 22.67
C GLY A 478 7.26 -3.30 21.68
N VAL A 479 5.98 -3.18 21.97
CA VAL A 479 4.99 -2.48 21.14
C VAL A 479 4.86 -1.03 21.61
N VAL A 480 4.96 -0.08 20.69
CA VAL A 480 4.67 1.33 20.96
C VAL A 480 3.17 1.55 20.78
N VAL A 481 2.49 2.03 21.81
CA VAL A 481 1.05 2.31 21.80
C VAL A 481 0.83 3.79 22.00
N TRP A 482 0.26 4.46 21.02
CA TRP A 482 0.04 5.92 21.06
C TRP A 482 -1.42 6.31 21.03
N SER A 483 -1.80 7.30 21.80
CA SER A 483 -3.14 7.90 21.75
C SER A 483 -3.33 8.75 20.49
N ALA A 484 -4.44 8.57 19.79
CA ALA A 484 -4.70 9.25 18.51
C ALA A 484 -4.95 10.77 18.63
N GLY A 485 -5.36 11.24 19.82
CA GLY A 485 -5.81 12.61 20.05
C GLY A 485 -7.30 12.69 20.39
N ASN A 486 -7.75 13.85 20.87
CA ASN A 486 -9.08 14.03 21.51
C ASN A 486 -10.04 14.93 20.71
N ASP A 487 -9.78 15.19 19.45
CA ASP A 487 -10.60 16.06 18.59
C ASP A 487 -11.23 15.28 17.44
N SER A 488 -12.53 14.99 17.53
CA SER A 488 -13.27 14.26 16.49
C SER A 488 -13.43 15.06 15.17
N GLY A 489 -13.07 16.33 15.16
CA GLY A 489 -13.03 17.18 13.96
C GLY A 489 -11.80 16.93 13.10
N GLU A 490 -10.68 16.44 13.71
CA GLU A 490 -9.44 16.18 13.01
C GLU A 490 -9.55 14.98 12.03
N ALA A 491 -8.95 15.15 10.86
CA ALA A 491 -9.01 14.16 9.79
C ALA A 491 -8.00 13.02 9.97
N ASP A 492 -6.94 13.27 10.73
CA ASP A 492 -5.84 12.34 11.00
C ASP A 492 -5.53 12.25 12.49
N ALA A 493 -4.82 11.20 12.87
CA ALA A 493 -4.23 11.07 14.20
C ALA A 493 -3.27 12.21 14.48
N GLY A 494 -2.97 12.44 15.77
CA GLY A 494 -1.95 13.38 16.20
C GLY A 494 -0.58 13.05 15.59
N VAL A 495 0.23 14.06 15.34
CA VAL A 495 1.53 13.90 14.63
C VAL A 495 2.44 12.86 15.30
N MET A 496 2.45 12.79 16.65
CA MET A 496 3.26 11.82 17.38
C MET A 496 2.74 10.38 17.21
N ALA A 497 1.44 10.19 17.17
CA ALA A 497 0.83 8.88 16.90
C ALA A 497 1.08 8.41 15.46
N ALA A 498 1.25 9.35 14.54
CA ALA A 498 1.47 9.10 13.11
C ALA A 498 2.94 9.17 12.68
N LEU A 499 3.91 9.04 13.61
CA LEU A 499 5.34 9.05 13.28
C LEU A 499 5.75 8.02 12.22
N PRO A 500 5.18 6.80 12.14
CA PRO A 500 5.49 5.87 11.06
C PRO A 500 5.25 6.43 9.65
N GLU A 501 4.26 7.32 9.47
CA GLU A 501 3.99 7.99 8.19
C GLU A 501 5.09 8.99 7.79
N LEU A 502 5.86 9.46 8.76
CA LEU A 502 6.93 10.42 8.58
C LEU A 502 8.32 9.77 8.53
N PHE A 503 8.49 8.66 9.24
CA PHE A 503 9.75 7.93 9.42
C PHE A 503 9.56 6.44 9.11
N PRO A 504 9.86 6.00 7.88
CA PRO A 504 9.63 4.61 7.45
C PRO A 504 10.43 3.53 8.20
N SER A 505 11.32 3.91 9.10
CA SER A 505 11.99 2.99 10.02
C SER A 505 11.13 2.59 11.21
N LEU A 506 10.01 3.25 11.42
CA LEU A 506 9.03 2.96 12.48
C LEU A 506 7.83 2.23 11.89
N GLY A 507 7.02 1.60 12.74
CA GLY A 507 5.74 1.02 12.39
C GLY A 507 5.70 -0.50 12.35
N GLU A 508 6.83 -1.18 12.60
CA GLU A 508 6.85 -2.65 12.69
C GLU A 508 6.06 -3.15 13.92
N ALA A 509 6.18 -2.44 15.05
CA ALA A 509 5.49 -2.78 16.28
C ALA A 509 4.79 -1.55 16.90
N TRP A 510 3.85 -0.98 16.15
CA TRP A 510 3.17 0.28 16.48
C TRP A 510 1.65 0.13 16.47
N ILE A 511 0.97 0.69 17.46
CA ILE A 511 -0.49 0.77 17.51
C ILE A 511 -0.93 2.19 17.85
N VAL A 512 -1.85 2.74 17.08
CA VAL A 512 -2.56 3.98 17.40
C VAL A 512 -3.90 3.63 18.06
N ALA A 513 -4.14 4.15 19.25
CA ALA A 513 -5.39 3.93 19.98
C ALA A 513 -6.32 5.14 19.85
N ASN A 514 -7.42 4.93 19.15
CA ASN A 514 -8.44 5.94 18.93
C ASN A 514 -9.54 5.84 20.01
N MET A 515 -10.20 6.95 20.30
CA MET A 515 -11.32 7.00 21.25
C MET A 515 -12.67 6.96 20.54
N VAL A 516 -13.47 5.96 20.88
CA VAL A 516 -14.89 5.89 20.54
C VAL A 516 -15.74 5.90 21.80
N GLN A 517 -17.02 6.21 21.66
CA GLN A 517 -18.07 5.92 22.63
C GLN A 517 -18.94 4.81 22.06
N TYR A 518 -19.11 3.75 22.80
CA TYR A 518 -20.02 2.66 22.46
C TYR A 518 -21.27 2.71 23.33
N THR A 519 -22.44 2.51 22.71
CA THR A 519 -23.74 2.60 23.38
C THR A 519 -24.60 1.34 23.22
N GLY A 520 -24.05 0.28 22.61
CA GLY A 520 -24.69 -1.02 22.44
C GLY A 520 -24.57 -1.91 23.69
N ASP A 521 -24.89 -3.18 23.52
CA ASP A 521 -24.68 -4.18 24.57
C ASP A 521 -23.21 -4.68 24.59
N SER A 522 -22.88 -5.57 25.54
CA SER A 522 -21.51 -6.08 25.69
C SER A 522 -21.11 -7.11 24.62
N ASP A 523 -22.02 -7.52 23.73
CA ASP A 523 -21.74 -8.48 22.66
C ASP A 523 -21.43 -7.76 21.34
N LEU A 524 -20.16 -7.47 21.11
CA LEU A 524 -19.70 -6.82 19.89
C LEU A 524 -19.91 -7.65 18.62
N SER A 525 -20.20 -8.96 18.71
CA SER A 525 -20.44 -9.81 17.55
C SER A 525 -21.69 -9.41 16.75
N ASN A 526 -22.64 -8.75 17.41
CA ASN A 526 -23.88 -8.26 16.82
C ASN A 526 -23.93 -6.72 16.73
N ALA A 527 -22.85 -6.04 17.13
CA ALA A 527 -22.82 -4.59 17.16
C ALA A 527 -22.99 -3.99 15.75
N THR A 528 -23.61 -2.81 15.69
CA THR A 528 -23.83 -2.07 14.44
C THR A 528 -23.07 -0.74 14.47
N SER A 529 -22.70 -0.18 13.30
CA SER A 529 -21.97 1.09 13.24
C SER A 529 -22.67 2.25 13.92
N SER A 530 -23.99 2.21 14.04
CA SER A 530 -24.80 3.24 14.73
C SER A 530 -24.64 3.26 16.25
N GLU A 531 -24.07 2.22 16.84
CA GLU A 531 -23.79 2.12 18.26
C GLU A 531 -22.45 2.70 18.67
N PHE A 532 -21.59 3.03 17.68
CA PHE A 532 -20.32 3.69 17.89
C PHE A 532 -20.38 5.17 17.51
N THR A 533 -19.80 6.00 18.33
CA THR A 533 -19.59 7.41 18.05
C THR A 533 -18.12 7.73 18.19
N LEU A 534 -17.48 8.18 17.10
CA LEU A 534 -16.10 8.65 17.16
C LEU A 534 -16.01 9.89 18.07
N ARG A 535 -15.08 9.86 19.02
CA ARG A 535 -14.88 10.92 20.01
C ARG A 535 -13.47 11.51 19.99
N GLY A 536 -12.48 10.77 19.52
CA GLY A 536 -11.10 11.21 19.32
C GLY A 536 -10.82 11.59 17.86
N ASN A 537 -9.56 11.92 17.57
CA ASN A 537 -9.09 12.13 16.19
C ASN A 537 -9.40 10.89 15.34
N LYS A 538 -9.64 11.07 14.05
CA LYS A 538 -9.75 9.93 13.13
C LYS A 538 -8.40 9.23 12.98
N CYS A 539 -8.41 7.95 12.66
CA CYS A 539 -7.20 7.22 12.32
C CYS A 539 -6.52 7.81 11.06
N GLY A 540 -7.31 8.20 10.05
CA GLY A 540 -6.78 8.84 8.84
C GLY A 540 -5.72 7.96 8.16
N SER A 541 -4.52 8.50 7.99
CA SER A 541 -3.38 7.80 7.37
C SER A 541 -2.91 6.60 8.18
N THR A 542 -3.13 6.58 9.50
CA THR A 542 -2.69 5.49 10.41
C THR A 542 -3.64 4.30 10.45
N LYS A 543 -4.66 4.25 9.62
CA LYS A 543 -5.76 3.27 9.66
C LYS A 543 -5.32 1.80 9.67
N GLU A 544 -4.17 1.47 9.07
CA GLU A 544 -3.66 0.10 8.97
C GLU A 544 -3.15 -0.44 10.32
N TYR A 545 -2.78 0.44 11.24
CA TYR A 545 -2.30 0.12 12.58
C TYR A 545 -3.04 0.87 13.69
N CYS A 546 -4.30 1.24 13.44
CA CYS A 546 -5.16 1.98 14.36
C CYS A 546 -6.28 1.11 14.91
N LEU A 547 -6.49 1.17 16.23
CA LEU A 547 -7.57 0.51 16.94
C LEU A 547 -8.49 1.52 17.62
N SER A 548 -9.80 1.25 17.58
CA SER A 548 -10.79 2.05 18.29
C SER A 548 -11.20 1.34 19.58
N VAL A 549 -11.06 2.04 20.70
CA VAL A 549 -11.39 1.55 22.04
C VAL A 549 -12.30 2.56 22.75
N ASP A 550 -13.25 2.07 23.55
CA ASP A 550 -14.14 2.95 24.33
C ASP A 550 -13.39 3.62 25.48
N GLY A 551 -12.94 4.85 25.23
CA GLY A 551 -12.31 5.73 26.22
C GLY A 551 -13.25 6.80 26.76
N TRP A 552 -14.58 6.64 26.58
CA TRP A 552 -15.58 7.63 26.93
C TRP A 552 -16.28 7.29 28.24
N GLY A 553 -16.37 8.27 29.14
CA GLY A 553 -17.17 8.15 30.35
C GLY A 553 -16.55 7.28 31.45
N ALA A 554 -15.28 6.93 31.33
CA ALA A 554 -14.62 6.05 32.30
C ALA A 554 -14.20 6.77 33.59
N TYR A 555 -14.29 6.08 34.73
CA TYR A 555 -13.82 6.56 36.03
C TYR A 555 -12.35 6.22 36.21
N GLN A 556 -11.51 7.24 36.39
CA GLN A 556 -10.06 7.09 36.55
C GLN A 556 -9.58 7.34 37.98
N ALA A 557 -8.40 6.80 38.30
CA ALA A 557 -7.61 7.23 39.44
C ALA A 557 -7.13 8.67 39.26
N THR A 558 -7.02 9.42 40.34
CA THR A 558 -6.61 10.82 40.27
C THR A 558 -5.39 11.10 41.15
N TYR A 559 -5.53 11.52 42.38
CA TYR A 559 -4.41 11.91 43.25
C TYR A 559 -4.56 11.33 44.64
N VAL A 560 -3.55 11.46 45.49
CA VAL A 560 -3.61 11.08 46.90
C VAL A 560 -3.78 12.32 47.75
N ASP A 561 -4.83 12.36 48.58
CA ASP A 561 -5.11 13.44 49.53
C ASP A 561 -5.02 12.95 50.96
N ASN A 562 -4.03 13.47 51.71
CA ASN A 562 -3.79 13.07 53.12
C ASN A 562 -3.67 11.54 53.29
N GLY A 563 -2.99 10.85 52.38
CA GLY A 563 -2.82 9.39 52.37
C GLY A 563 -4.05 8.61 51.94
N VAL A 564 -5.03 9.25 51.31
CA VAL A 564 -6.22 8.60 50.77
C VAL A 564 -6.27 8.76 49.27
N SER A 565 -6.21 7.65 48.54
CA SER A 565 -6.37 7.61 47.09
C SER A 565 -7.72 8.14 46.65
N LYS A 566 -7.71 8.99 45.66
CA LYS A 566 -8.89 9.63 45.06
C LYS A 566 -9.15 9.11 43.65
N TYR A 567 -10.44 9.07 43.33
CA TYR A 567 -10.94 8.71 42.02
C TYR A 567 -11.90 9.78 41.54
N ASN A 568 -11.99 10.01 40.27
CA ASN A 568 -13.01 10.92 39.76
C ASN A 568 -14.41 10.35 39.99
N THR A 569 -15.38 11.23 40.19
CA THR A 569 -16.81 10.90 40.45
C THR A 569 -17.68 11.23 39.24
N THR A 570 -17.12 11.78 38.20
CA THR A 570 -17.75 12.04 36.92
C THR A 570 -16.89 11.38 35.85
N GLY A 571 -17.51 10.70 34.89
CA GLY A 571 -16.75 10.06 33.80
C GLY A 571 -15.89 11.07 33.06
N SER A 572 -14.67 10.71 32.78
CA SER A 572 -13.75 11.43 31.89
C SER A 572 -13.69 10.75 30.53
N ALA A 573 -13.16 11.45 29.52
CA ALA A 573 -13.06 10.95 28.18
C ALA A 573 -11.72 11.35 27.58
N GLY A 574 -11.08 10.42 26.89
CA GLY A 574 -9.80 10.67 26.21
C GLY A 574 -9.27 9.43 25.50
N SER A 575 -8.63 9.62 24.36
CA SER A 575 -7.78 8.60 23.74
C SER A 575 -6.62 8.21 24.68
N SER A 576 -6.30 9.08 25.63
CA SER A 576 -5.40 8.80 26.76
C SER A 576 -5.86 7.64 27.64
N TRP A 577 -7.14 7.28 27.62
CA TRP A 577 -7.68 6.09 28.31
C TRP A 577 -7.72 4.87 27.39
N SER A 578 -7.90 5.08 26.09
CA SER A 578 -7.88 4.02 25.08
C SER A 578 -6.49 3.39 24.94
N ALA A 579 -5.43 4.19 24.85
CA ALA A 579 -4.07 3.70 24.67
C ALA A 579 -3.59 2.76 25.81
N PRO A 580 -3.76 3.07 27.11
CA PRO A 580 -3.34 2.16 28.16
C PRO A 580 -4.17 0.87 28.22
N MET A 581 -5.43 0.88 27.80
CA MET A 581 -6.20 -0.35 27.67
C MET A 581 -5.60 -1.26 26.59
N VAL A 582 -5.15 -0.70 25.48
CA VAL A 582 -4.41 -1.45 24.43
C VAL A 582 -3.07 -1.95 24.96
N SER A 583 -2.31 -1.11 25.68
CA SER A 583 -1.03 -1.50 26.28
C SER A 583 -1.18 -2.67 27.27
N GLY A 584 -2.25 -2.65 28.09
CA GLY A 584 -2.62 -3.80 28.91
C GLY A 584 -2.96 -5.03 28.08
N GLY A 585 -3.67 -4.85 26.96
CA GLY A 585 -3.95 -5.92 25.98
C GLY A 585 -2.68 -6.54 25.40
N VAL A 586 -1.67 -5.73 25.06
CA VAL A 586 -0.35 -6.20 24.63
C VAL A 586 0.30 -7.08 25.69
N ALA A 587 0.24 -6.67 26.97
CA ALA A 587 0.80 -7.45 28.06
C ALA A 587 0.08 -8.81 28.25
N LEU A 588 -1.26 -8.84 28.14
CA LEU A 588 -2.01 -10.10 28.16
C LEU A 588 -1.61 -11.01 27.00
N MET A 589 -1.49 -10.45 25.79
CA MET A 589 -1.08 -11.20 24.61
C MET A 589 0.34 -11.72 24.73
N SER A 590 1.28 -10.92 25.26
CA SER A 590 2.65 -11.35 25.50
C SER A 590 2.74 -12.47 26.55
N GLN A 591 1.93 -12.41 27.64
CA GLN A 591 1.84 -13.51 28.58
C GLN A 591 1.31 -14.78 27.92
N ALA A 592 0.29 -14.67 27.05
CA ALA A 592 -0.28 -15.82 26.34
C ALA A 592 0.69 -16.37 25.27
N PHE A 593 1.48 -15.51 24.64
CA PHE A 593 2.37 -15.81 23.53
C PHE A 593 3.81 -15.31 23.79
N PRO A 594 4.52 -15.80 24.80
CA PRO A 594 5.80 -15.24 25.26
C PRO A 594 6.98 -15.41 24.26
N ASN A 595 6.81 -16.08 23.13
CA ASN A 595 7.80 -16.22 22.07
C ASN A 595 7.47 -15.39 20.81
N HIS A 596 6.37 -14.63 20.84
CA HIS A 596 6.04 -13.73 19.73
C HIS A 596 6.95 -12.52 19.76
N THR A 597 7.31 -12.06 18.55
CA THR A 597 7.94 -10.75 18.38
C THR A 597 6.90 -9.65 18.64
N PRO A 598 7.33 -8.42 18.94
CA PRO A 598 6.41 -7.30 19.08
C PRO A 598 5.52 -7.09 17.85
N GLU A 599 6.06 -7.21 16.64
CA GLU A 599 5.32 -7.17 15.38
C GLU A 599 4.21 -8.23 15.35
N GLN A 600 4.52 -9.48 15.71
CA GLN A 600 3.55 -10.57 15.78
C GLN A 600 2.45 -10.31 16.82
N LEU A 601 2.75 -9.62 17.91
CA LEU A 601 1.74 -9.21 18.89
C LEU A 601 0.81 -8.15 18.31
N VAL A 602 1.35 -7.18 17.57
CA VAL A 602 0.57 -6.15 16.87
C VAL A 602 -0.35 -6.79 15.85
N ASP A 603 0.18 -7.65 14.99
CA ASP A 603 -0.62 -8.36 13.97
C ASP A 603 -1.78 -9.13 14.59
N ARG A 604 -1.55 -9.83 15.69
CA ARG A 604 -2.61 -10.56 16.41
C ARG A 604 -3.68 -9.63 16.96
N ILE A 605 -3.27 -8.53 17.57
CA ILE A 605 -4.20 -7.55 18.14
C ILE A 605 -5.04 -6.94 17.03
N LEU A 606 -4.41 -6.51 15.94
CA LEU A 606 -5.10 -5.92 14.78
C LEU A 606 -6.01 -6.94 14.08
N ALA A 607 -5.55 -8.17 13.88
CA ALA A 607 -6.35 -9.24 13.27
C ALA A 607 -7.53 -9.69 14.16
N SER A 608 -7.41 -9.60 15.48
CA SER A 608 -8.50 -9.90 16.43
C SER A 608 -9.54 -8.78 16.54
N ALA A 609 -9.21 -7.59 16.06
CA ALA A 609 -10.13 -6.46 16.06
C ALA A 609 -11.28 -6.70 15.08
N ASN A 610 -12.47 -6.25 15.45
CA ASN A 610 -13.63 -6.38 14.57
C ASN A 610 -13.55 -5.32 13.46
N ASN A 611 -13.14 -5.73 12.25
CA ASN A 611 -12.92 -4.87 11.08
C ASN A 611 -14.20 -4.23 10.49
N VAL A 612 -15.33 -4.28 11.20
CA VAL A 612 -16.64 -3.90 10.63
C VAL A 612 -16.91 -2.40 10.62
N TRP A 613 -16.04 -1.55 11.25
CA TRP A 613 -16.51 -0.25 11.73
C TRP A 613 -15.90 0.99 11.09
N PHE A 614 -14.72 0.93 10.45
CA PHE A 614 -14.08 2.13 9.91
C PHE A 614 -13.35 1.89 8.60
#